data_d43d5ad9c1dc12fc532ecdc97acc3d54
#
_entry.id   d43d5ad9c1dc12fc532ecdc97acc3d54
#
_cell.length_a   1.000
_cell.length_b   1.000
_cell.length_c   1.000
_cell.angle_alpha   90.00
_cell.angle_beta   90.00
_cell.angle_gamma   90.00
#
_symmetry.space_group_name_H-M   'P 1'
#
loop_
_entity.id
_entity.type
_entity.pdbx_description
1 polymer ?
#
loop_
_entity_poly.entity_id
_entity_poly.type
_entity_poly.pdbx_seq_one_letter_code
_entity_poly.pdbx_strand_id
1 'polypeptide(L)'
;LQATLNQALRFYEAENVDYRLREEICRLWGMTFSAEETSNASKLLGETLEKLERLYQTIAGLQQSGLYLLVSRQAQVTGVLHMTNILGHDQHYRHLAILWDQLAKVTQAKRATPAERFRQNQSLASVYSRYAGLVMRRALLPYLNGQDEGVWAGRHILLRQSGLEWHLLSSSPGLSTPEDVLLTIVPWLSDAPAPEVTPQSKERFIAWPAMGQEIDAAYCPEQWIPLSPTDMYCTERFGLLVDQVLCRMALITYAQPLQKIPQKVLEQAKQVAGVQVNSEQNELIVTEALAGDAVTALKDALVASNSTAQASALEGHNQAILALEKCPVCSGRAPLVFQSPLGFKANCLDKKCATRYLRLEQTGCVFEQSLPESTGFTVVGRRAFTIRQMAGA
;
A
#
# COMPACT_ATOMS: atom_id res chain seq x y z
N LEU A 1 -18.35 -13.89 -9.80
CA LEU A 1 -17.61 -13.96 -11.07
C LEU A 1 -18.17 -12.97 -12.10
N GLN A 2 -19.48 -13.03 -12.46
CA GLN A 2 -20.08 -12.13 -13.45
C GLN A 2 -19.95 -10.65 -13.06
N ALA A 3 -20.22 -10.29 -11.80
CA ALA A 3 -20.04 -8.92 -11.30
C ALA A 3 -18.58 -8.44 -11.41
N THR A 4 -17.64 -9.31 -11.07
CA THR A 4 -16.20 -9.02 -11.16
C THR A 4 -15.74 -8.83 -12.59
N LEU A 5 -16.22 -9.69 -13.51
CA LEU A 5 -15.92 -9.57 -14.94
C LEU A 5 -16.54 -8.31 -15.55
N ASN A 6 -17.77 -7.96 -15.17
CA ASN A 6 -18.41 -6.71 -15.59
C ASN A 6 -17.64 -5.47 -15.10
N GLN A 7 -17.13 -5.50 -13.88
CA GLN A 7 -16.32 -4.42 -13.34
C GLN A 7 -14.99 -4.28 -14.09
N ALA A 8 -14.34 -5.41 -14.38
CA ALA A 8 -13.12 -5.42 -15.18
C ALA A 8 -13.37 -4.90 -16.62
N LEU A 9 -14.47 -5.34 -17.24
CA LEU A 9 -14.85 -4.88 -18.59
C LEU A 9 -15.09 -3.37 -18.60
N ARG A 10 -15.85 -2.84 -17.64
CA ARG A 10 -16.09 -1.39 -17.53
C ARG A 10 -14.80 -0.62 -17.37
N PHE A 11 -13.83 -1.15 -16.64
CA PHE A 11 -12.52 -0.54 -16.49
C PHE A 11 -11.78 -0.46 -17.84
N TYR A 12 -11.80 -1.53 -18.65
CA TYR A 12 -11.13 -1.56 -19.95
C TYR A 12 -11.87 -0.72 -21.02
N GLU A 13 -13.20 -0.65 -20.93
CA GLU A 13 -14.05 0.09 -21.91
C GLU A 13 -14.28 1.55 -21.54
N ALA A 14 -13.86 2.00 -20.33
CA ALA A 14 -14.06 3.39 -19.92
C ALA A 14 -13.29 4.33 -20.85
N GLU A 15 -13.96 4.85 -21.84
CA GLU A 15 -13.41 5.84 -22.80
C GLU A 15 -12.90 7.12 -22.12
N ASN A 16 -13.39 7.36 -20.90
CA ASN A 16 -13.11 8.57 -20.12
C ASN A 16 -11.90 8.45 -19.18
N VAL A 17 -11.22 7.30 -19.15
CA VAL A 17 -9.98 7.18 -18.34
C VAL A 17 -8.81 7.68 -19.17
N ASP A 18 -8.14 8.72 -18.68
CA ASP A 18 -6.96 9.27 -19.34
C ASP A 18 -5.96 8.15 -19.65
N TYR A 19 -5.48 8.11 -20.89
CA TYR A 19 -4.49 7.14 -21.35
C TYR A 19 -3.27 7.07 -20.43
N ARG A 20 -2.82 8.22 -19.91
CA ARG A 20 -1.71 8.30 -18.94
C ARG A 20 -2.04 7.60 -17.63
N LEU A 21 -3.27 7.74 -17.15
CA LEU A 21 -3.72 7.07 -15.92
C LEU A 21 -3.77 5.55 -16.12
N ARG A 22 -4.21 5.08 -17.27
CA ARG A 22 -4.18 3.65 -17.62
C ARG A 22 -2.75 3.11 -17.67
N GLU A 23 -1.85 3.84 -18.31
CA GLU A 23 -0.43 3.49 -18.39
C GLU A 23 0.20 3.44 -16.99
N GLU A 24 -0.06 4.42 -16.13
CA GLU A 24 0.43 4.44 -14.76
C GLU A 24 -0.15 3.28 -13.92
N ILE A 25 -1.44 3.00 -14.03
CA ILE A 25 -2.07 1.87 -13.34
C ILE A 25 -1.45 0.56 -13.82
N CYS A 26 -1.30 0.34 -15.11
CA CYS A 26 -0.68 -0.87 -15.65
C CYS A 26 0.78 -0.99 -15.21
N ARG A 27 1.53 0.12 -15.18
CA ARG A 27 2.90 0.15 -14.69
C ARG A 27 2.98 -0.16 -13.20
N LEU A 28 2.05 0.35 -12.38
CA LEU A 28 1.95 0.03 -10.96
C LEU A 28 1.73 -1.47 -10.72
N TRP A 29 1.01 -2.14 -11.59
CA TRP A 29 0.77 -3.58 -11.53
C TRP A 29 1.88 -4.42 -12.17
N GLY A 30 2.95 -3.79 -12.65
CA GLY A 30 4.04 -4.49 -13.36
C GLY A 30 3.65 -5.00 -14.74
N MET A 31 2.56 -4.49 -15.31
CA MET A 31 2.09 -4.82 -16.65
C MET A 31 2.57 -3.75 -17.63
N THR A 32 3.00 -4.17 -18.81
CA THR A 32 3.20 -3.26 -19.95
C THR A 32 1.84 -2.91 -20.53
N PHE A 33 1.49 -1.63 -20.56
CA PHE A 33 0.30 -1.21 -21.23
C PHE A 33 0.53 -1.25 -22.75
N SER A 34 -0.12 -2.19 -23.43
CA SER A 34 -0.26 -2.11 -24.88
C SER A 34 -1.75 -1.94 -25.23
N ALA A 35 -2.05 -1.00 -26.10
CA ALA A 35 -3.42 -0.79 -26.57
C ALA A 35 -4.01 -2.06 -27.22
N GLU A 36 -3.15 -2.86 -27.82
CA GLU A 36 -3.49 -4.13 -28.49
C GLU A 36 -3.86 -5.23 -27.49
N GLU A 37 -3.08 -5.38 -26.40
CA GLU A 37 -3.38 -6.34 -25.32
C GLU A 37 -4.64 -5.96 -24.55
N THR A 38 -4.85 -4.67 -24.30
CA THR A 38 -6.06 -4.16 -23.64
C THR A 38 -7.30 -4.42 -24.48
N SER A 39 -7.23 -4.20 -25.82
CA SER A 39 -8.31 -4.51 -26.73
C SER A 39 -8.63 -6.00 -26.77
N ASN A 40 -7.60 -6.85 -26.79
CA ASN A 40 -7.78 -8.30 -26.74
C ASN A 40 -8.37 -8.80 -25.41
N ALA A 41 -7.94 -8.23 -24.28
CA ALA A 41 -8.49 -8.55 -22.98
C ALA A 41 -9.96 -8.13 -22.85
N SER A 42 -10.31 -6.94 -23.31
CA SER A 42 -11.71 -6.45 -23.37
C SER A 42 -12.59 -7.36 -24.22
N LYS A 43 -12.11 -7.74 -25.41
CA LYS A 43 -12.82 -8.66 -26.30
C LYS A 43 -13.04 -10.03 -25.66
N LEU A 44 -12.00 -10.62 -25.06
CA LEU A 44 -12.08 -11.93 -24.37
C LEU A 44 -13.07 -11.89 -23.20
N LEU A 45 -13.06 -10.82 -22.42
CA LEU A 45 -13.99 -10.61 -21.31
C LEU A 45 -15.44 -10.47 -21.83
N GLY A 46 -15.64 -9.69 -22.89
CA GLY A 46 -16.95 -9.52 -23.52
C GLY A 46 -17.50 -10.85 -24.05
N GLU A 47 -16.71 -11.62 -24.79
CA GLU A 47 -17.10 -12.95 -25.27
C GLU A 47 -17.43 -13.94 -24.14
N THR A 48 -16.69 -13.85 -23.02
CA THR A 48 -16.92 -14.72 -21.85
C THR A 48 -18.23 -14.35 -21.15
N LEU A 49 -18.51 -13.06 -20.99
CA LEU A 49 -19.78 -12.58 -20.44
C LEU A 49 -20.97 -12.96 -21.30
N GLU A 50 -20.88 -12.81 -22.60
CA GLU A 50 -21.93 -13.19 -23.54
C GLU A 50 -22.23 -14.70 -23.47
N LYS A 51 -21.19 -15.54 -23.39
CA LYS A 51 -21.35 -16.99 -23.18
C LYS A 51 -22.04 -17.32 -21.86
N LEU A 52 -21.67 -16.65 -20.77
CA LEU A 52 -22.32 -16.84 -19.47
C LEU A 52 -23.77 -16.40 -19.49
N GLU A 53 -24.10 -15.33 -20.16
CA GLU A 53 -25.45 -14.81 -20.27
C GLU A 53 -26.34 -15.74 -21.12
N ARG A 54 -25.84 -16.24 -22.25
CA ARG A 54 -26.52 -17.26 -23.05
C ARG A 54 -26.76 -18.55 -22.24
N LEU A 55 -25.78 -19.02 -21.49
CA LEU A 55 -25.95 -20.18 -20.60
C LEU A 55 -27.02 -19.94 -19.53
N TYR A 56 -27.02 -18.78 -18.92
CA TYR A 56 -28.04 -18.40 -17.94
C TYR A 56 -29.44 -18.38 -18.54
N GLN A 57 -29.63 -17.78 -19.73
CA GLN A 57 -30.91 -17.75 -20.46
C GLN A 57 -31.35 -19.16 -20.83
N THR A 58 -30.43 -20.01 -21.28
CA THR A 58 -30.73 -21.42 -21.62
C THR A 58 -31.20 -22.19 -20.39
N ILE A 59 -30.52 -22.06 -19.23
CA ILE A 59 -30.91 -22.70 -17.99
C ILE A 59 -32.29 -22.17 -17.53
N ALA A 60 -32.54 -20.88 -17.61
CA ALA A 60 -33.81 -20.31 -17.24
C ALA A 60 -34.94 -20.81 -18.15
N GLY A 61 -34.69 -20.92 -19.44
CA GLY A 61 -35.63 -21.53 -20.41
C GLY A 61 -35.92 -22.99 -20.12
N LEU A 62 -34.90 -23.80 -19.78
CA LEU A 62 -35.06 -25.18 -19.38
C LEU A 62 -35.86 -25.31 -18.07
N GLN A 63 -35.67 -24.44 -17.11
CA GLN A 63 -36.45 -24.42 -15.89
C GLN A 63 -37.92 -24.06 -16.06
N GLN A 64 -38.24 -23.35 -17.15
CA GLN A 64 -39.62 -23.04 -17.52
C GLN A 64 -40.24 -24.13 -18.41
N SER A 65 -39.48 -25.14 -18.82
CA SER A 65 -39.99 -26.24 -19.66
C SER A 65 -40.96 -27.11 -18.86
N GLY A 66 -41.99 -27.66 -19.56
CA GLY A 66 -42.98 -28.52 -18.93
C GLY A 66 -42.40 -29.75 -18.22
N LEU A 67 -41.27 -30.29 -18.69
CA LEU A 67 -40.56 -31.40 -18.04
C LEU A 67 -40.04 -31.02 -16.68
N TYR A 68 -39.46 -29.83 -16.49
CA TYR A 68 -38.98 -29.34 -15.20
C TYR A 68 -40.11 -29.13 -14.20
N LEU A 69 -41.29 -28.69 -14.67
CA LEU A 69 -42.47 -28.50 -13.85
C LEU A 69 -43.12 -29.82 -13.41
N LEU A 70 -42.90 -30.91 -14.13
CA LEU A 70 -43.41 -32.25 -13.79
C LEU A 70 -42.54 -32.93 -12.72
N VAL A 71 -41.29 -32.52 -12.57
CA VAL A 71 -40.40 -33.08 -11.55
C VAL A 71 -40.68 -32.42 -10.21
N SER A 72 -40.97 -33.25 -9.17
CA SER A 72 -41.14 -32.73 -7.82
C SER A 72 -39.89 -31.95 -7.38
N ARG A 73 -40.11 -30.74 -6.85
CA ARG A 73 -38.99 -29.91 -6.29
C ARG A 73 -38.25 -30.59 -5.14
N GLN A 74 -38.85 -31.62 -4.57
CA GLN A 74 -38.22 -32.42 -3.50
C GLN A 74 -37.48 -33.65 -4.03
N ALA A 75 -37.60 -33.94 -5.33
CA ALA A 75 -36.89 -35.05 -5.96
C ALA A 75 -35.39 -34.74 -5.99
N GLN A 76 -34.66 -35.32 -5.07
CA GLN A 76 -33.20 -35.26 -5.04
C GLN A 76 -32.63 -36.65 -5.38
N VAL A 77 -31.86 -36.69 -6.44
CA VAL A 77 -31.07 -37.89 -6.76
C VAL A 77 -29.78 -37.82 -5.93
N THR A 78 -29.72 -38.67 -4.90
CA THR A 78 -28.54 -38.76 -4.05
C THR A 78 -27.81 -40.06 -4.39
N GLY A 79 -26.53 -39.96 -4.72
CA GLY A 79 -25.68 -41.14 -4.93
C GLY A 79 -24.97 -41.16 -6.28
N VAL A 80 -24.36 -42.31 -6.58
CA VAL A 80 -23.62 -42.54 -7.81
C VAL A 80 -24.60 -42.79 -8.96
N LEU A 81 -24.39 -42.15 -10.10
CA LEU A 81 -25.20 -42.40 -11.29
C LEU A 81 -24.96 -43.84 -11.79
N HIS A 82 -26.01 -44.67 -11.80
CA HIS A 82 -25.90 -46.00 -12.38
C HIS A 82 -25.89 -45.92 -13.90
N MET A 83 -24.79 -46.35 -14.51
CA MET A 83 -24.64 -46.39 -15.95
C MET A 83 -25.60 -47.42 -16.57
N THR A 84 -26.58 -46.90 -17.30
CA THR A 84 -27.50 -47.74 -18.12
C THR A 84 -27.04 -47.73 -19.55
N ASN A 85 -27.54 -48.65 -20.40
CA ASN A 85 -27.24 -48.68 -21.82
C ASN A 85 -27.59 -47.35 -22.52
N ILE A 86 -28.64 -46.68 -22.06
CA ILE A 86 -29.05 -45.37 -22.59
C ILE A 86 -28.00 -44.33 -22.26
N LEU A 87 -27.55 -44.27 -21.01
CA LEU A 87 -26.53 -43.30 -20.61
C LEU A 87 -25.15 -43.57 -21.23
N GLY A 88 -24.88 -44.82 -21.63
CA GLY A 88 -23.60 -45.17 -22.25
C GLY A 88 -23.57 -45.03 -23.79
N HIS A 89 -24.65 -45.28 -24.44
CA HIS A 89 -24.68 -45.41 -25.92
C HIS A 89 -25.41 -44.27 -26.64
N ASP A 90 -26.36 -43.64 -25.99
CA ASP A 90 -27.07 -42.51 -26.59
C ASP A 90 -26.17 -41.24 -26.65
N GLN A 91 -26.08 -40.64 -27.81
CA GLN A 91 -25.21 -39.47 -28.04
C GLN A 91 -25.60 -38.24 -27.19
N HIS A 92 -26.85 -38.12 -26.78
CA HIS A 92 -27.34 -37.00 -25.99
C HIS A 92 -27.18 -37.27 -24.45
N TYR A 93 -27.52 -38.50 -24.04
CA TYR A 93 -27.52 -38.87 -22.63
C TYR A 93 -26.10 -39.15 -22.06
N ARG A 94 -25.12 -39.49 -22.89
CA ARG A 94 -23.74 -39.69 -22.42
C ARG A 94 -23.14 -38.43 -21.78
N HIS A 95 -23.56 -37.25 -22.20
CA HIS A 95 -23.12 -35.99 -21.61
C HIS A 95 -23.64 -35.80 -20.19
N LEU A 96 -24.80 -36.42 -19.86
CA LEU A 96 -25.37 -36.39 -18.53
C LEU A 96 -24.43 -37.06 -17.50
N ALA A 97 -23.83 -38.19 -17.88
CA ALA A 97 -22.87 -38.89 -17.02
C ALA A 97 -21.64 -38.02 -16.72
N ILE A 98 -21.12 -37.31 -17.74
CA ILE A 98 -19.99 -36.39 -17.60
C ILE A 98 -20.34 -35.21 -16.67
N LEU A 99 -21.52 -34.61 -16.90
CA LEU A 99 -22.00 -33.50 -16.05
C LEU A 99 -22.25 -33.95 -14.61
N TRP A 100 -22.80 -35.16 -14.42
CA TRP A 100 -23.02 -35.74 -13.11
C TRP A 100 -21.71 -35.96 -12.36
N ASP A 101 -20.70 -36.49 -13.03
CA ASP A 101 -19.37 -36.71 -12.44
C ASP A 101 -18.71 -35.37 -12.06
N GLN A 102 -18.82 -34.37 -12.93
CA GLN A 102 -18.34 -33.01 -12.62
C GLN A 102 -19.09 -32.40 -11.43
N LEU A 103 -20.42 -32.52 -11.39
CA LEU A 103 -21.23 -32.05 -10.28
C LEU A 103 -20.87 -32.79 -8.98
N ALA A 104 -20.65 -34.12 -9.07
CA ALA A 104 -20.23 -34.92 -7.92
C ALA A 104 -18.85 -34.46 -7.41
N LYS A 105 -17.89 -34.17 -8.29
CA LYS A 105 -16.57 -33.63 -7.92
C LYS A 105 -16.69 -32.27 -7.23
N VAL A 106 -17.52 -31.37 -7.75
CA VAL A 106 -17.76 -30.04 -7.15
C VAL A 106 -18.49 -30.17 -5.81
N THR A 107 -19.45 -31.11 -5.68
CA THR A 107 -20.19 -31.35 -4.43
C THR A 107 -19.33 -32.08 -3.40
N GLN A 108 -18.45 -33.00 -3.81
CA GLN A 108 -17.50 -33.67 -2.93
C GLN A 108 -16.42 -32.69 -2.45
N ALA A 109 -15.98 -31.76 -3.29
CA ALA A 109 -15.09 -30.68 -2.85
C ALA A 109 -15.73 -29.85 -1.71
N LYS A 110 -17.06 -29.68 -1.70
CA LYS A 110 -17.79 -29.06 -0.57
C LYS A 110 -17.79 -29.92 0.72
N ARG A 111 -17.45 -31.19 0.63
CA ARG A 111 -17.36 -32.13 1.78
C ARG A 111 -15.92 -32.39 2.21
N ALA A 112 -15.01 -31.47 1.91
CA ALA A 112 -13.64 -31.57 2.39
C ALA A 112 -13.62 -31.78 3.91
N THR A 113 -12.80 -32.69 4.36
CA THR A 113 -12.61 -32.97 5.80
C THR A 113 -12.12 -31.68 6.50
N PRO A 114 -12.34 -31.56 7.82
CA PRO A 114 -11.81 -30.39 8.57
C PRO A 114 -10.31 -30.20 8.37
N ALA A 115 -9.54 -31.28 8.28
CA ALA A 115 -8.09 -31.24 8.05
C ALA A 115 -7.74 -30.73 6.64
N GLU A 116 -8.49 -31.14 5.61
CA GLU A 116 -8.30 -30.63 4.25
C GLU A 116 -8.70 -29.16 4.14
N ARG A 117 -9.80 -28.76 4.77
CA ARG A 117 -10.21 -27.34 4.84
C ARG A 117 -9.15 -26.49 5.53
N PHE A 118 -8.60 -26.99 6.63
CA PHE A 118 -7.52 -26.29 7.33
C PHE A 118 -6.30 -26.10 6.43
N ARG A 119 -5.85 -27.15 5.71
CA ARG A 119 -4.72 -27.04 4.76
C ARG A 119 -5.02 -26.07 3.62
N GLN A 120 -6.24 -26.09 3.08
CA GLN A 120 -6.65 -25.17 2.03
C GLN A 120 -6.64 -23.72 2.53
N ASN A 121 -7.20 -23.47 3.71
CA ASN A 121 -7.20 -22.14 4.33
C ASN A 121 -5.78 -21.66 4.64
N GLN A 122 -4.91 -22.53 5.13
CA GLN A 122 -3.51 -22.21 5.36
C GLN A 122 -2.78 -21.87 4.06
N SER A 123 -3.03 -22.61 2.98
CA SER A 123 -2.48 -22.32 1.66
C SER A 123 -2.98 -20.97 1.14
N LEU A 124 -4.27 -20.69 1.23
CA LEU A 124 -4.85 -19.41 0.82
C LEU A 124 -4.29 -18.24 1.63
N ALA A 125 -4.16 -18.38 2.94
CA ALA A 125 -3.57 -17.37 3.80
C ALA A 125 -2.11 -17.08 3.42
N SER A 126 -1.34 -18.13 3.10
CA SER A 126 0.05 -18.00 2.64
C SER A 126 0.14 -17.26 1.29
N VAL A 127 -0.72 -17.62 0.32
CA VAL A 127 -0.77 -16.96 -0.99
C VAL A 127 -1.18 -15.50 -0.84
N TYR A 128 -2.16 -15.21 0.00
CA TYR A 128 -2.60 -13.84 0.26
C TYR A 128 -1.53 -13.00 0.96
N SER A 129 -0.81 -13.58 1.92
CA SER A 129 0.34 -12.92 2.54
C SER A 129 1.44 -12.60 1.52
N ARG A 130 1.73 -13.52 0.59
CA ARG A 130 2.69 -13.24 -0.50
C ARG A 130 2.21 -12.09 -1.39
N TYR A 131 0.91 -12.05 -1.72
CA TYR A 131 0.33 -10.95 -2.47
C TYR A 131 0.47 -9.61 -1.72
N ALA A 132 0.17 -9.57 -0.42
CA ALA A 132 0.39 -8.39 0.40
C ALA A 132 1.86 -7.93 0.38
N GLY A 133 2.80 -8.88 0.47
CA GLY A 133 4.22 -8.59 0.35
C GLY A 133 4.63 -8.01 -1.00
N LEU A 134 4.04 -8.47 -2.10
CA LEU A 134 4.28 -7.89 -3.43
C LEU A 134 3.78 -6.45 -3.52
N VAL A 135 2.60 -6.16 -2.98
CA VAL A 135 2.04 -4.80 -2.94
C VAL A 135 2.89 -3.89 -2.05
N MET A 136 3.35 -4.39 -0.89
CA MET A 136 4.28 -3.67 -0.01
C MET A 136 5.60 -3.35 -0.71
N ARG A 137 6.23 -4.31 -1.38
CA ARG A 137 7.45 -4.09 -2.17
C ARG A 137 7.23 -3.05 -3.26
N ARG A 138 6.07 -3.11 -3.90
CA ARG A 138 5.72 -2.13 -4.94
C ARG A 138 5.58 -0.72 -4.37
N ALA A 139 4.91 -0.57 -3.24
CA ALA A 139 4.75 0.70 -2.54
C ALA A 139 6.11 1.25 -2.06
N LEU A 140 7.00 0.37 -1.62
CA LEU A 140 8.33 0.72 -1.11
C LEU A 140 9.40 0.86 -2.20
N LEU A 141 9.08 0.59 -3.46
CA LEU A 141 10.06 0.61 -4.56
C LEU A 141 10.91 1.89 -4.64
N PRO A 142 10.38 3.11 -4.36
CA PRO A 142 11.18 4.32 -4.37
C PRO A 142 12.20 4.41 -3.22
N TYR A 143 12.06 3.58 -2.19
CA TYR A 143 12.79 3.65 -0.93
C TYR A 143 13.73 2.48 -0.70
N LEU A 144 13.45 1.32 -1.33
CA LEU A 144 14.23 0.09 -1.20
C LEU A 144 15.08 -0.16 -2.43
N ASN A 145 16.24 -0.77 -2.22
CA ASN A 145 17.01 -1.43 -3.27
C ASN A 145 16.43 -2.84 -3.53
N GLY A 146 16.97 -3.58 -4.50
CA GLY A 146 16.44 -4.89 -4.90
C GLY A 146 16.51 -6.01 -3.85
N GLN A 147 16.96 -5.74 -2.61
CA GLN A 147 17.10 -6.72 -1.53
C GLN A 147 16.14 -6.48 -0.35
N ASP A 148 15.02 -5.80 -0.58
CA ASP A 148 14.06 -5.40 0.46
C ASP A 148 14.68 -4.47 1.54
N GLU A 149 15.81 -3.84 1.26
CA GLU A 149 16.54 -2.93 2.15
C GLU A 149 16.74 -1.57 1.49
N GLY A 150 16.90 -0.54 2.31
CA GLY A 150 17.16 0.80 1.82
C GLY A 150 17.60 1.76 2.91
N VAL A 151 17.79 3.01 2.52
CA VAL A 151 18.11 4.09 3.46
C VAL A 151 17.12 5.24 3.25
N TRP A 152 16.48 5.65 4.32
CA TRP A 152 15.56 6.77 4.33
C TRP A 152 15.78 7.66 5.55
N ALA A 153 15.88 8.97 5.33
CA ALA A 153 16.10 9.95 6.40
C ALA A 153 17.27 9.58 7.32
N GLY A 154 18.38 9.05 6.78
CA GLY A 154 19.55 8.63 7.52
C GLY A 154 19.40 7.35 8.34
N ARG A 155 18.30 6.64 8.23
CA ARG A 155 18.06 5.35 8.89
C ARG A 155 18.02 4.22 7.86
N HIS A 156 18.49 3.07 8.26
CA HIS A 156 18.33 1.86 7.46
C HIS A 156 16.91 1.35 7.60
N ILE A 157 16.27 1.03 6.50
CA ILE A 157 14.92 0.46 6.45
C ILE A 157 14.97 -0.92 5.81
N LEU A 158 14.17 -1.84 6.33
CA LEU A 158 14.14 -3.23 5.92
C LEU A 158 12.69 -3.74 5.90
N LEU A 159 12.29 -4.37 4.82
CA LEU A 159 11.02 -5.10 4.73
C LEU A 159 11.25 -6.57 5.05
N ARG A 160 10.62 -7.08 6.10
CA ARG A 160 10.76 -8.49 6.54
C ARG A 160 9.41 -9.15 6.70
N GLN A 161 9.32 -10.42 6.29
CA GLN A 161 8.19 -11.28 6.59
C GLN A 161 8.44 -12.08 7.87
N SER A 162 7.45 -12.12 8.76
CA SER A 162 7.43 -12.96 9.95
C SER A 162 6.11 -13.73 10.00
N GLY A 163 6.15 -15.02 9.72
CA GLY A 163 4.95 -15.83 9.55
C GLY A 163 4.10 -15.35 8.36
N LEU A 164 2.89 -14.88 8.62
CA LEU A 164 2.01 -14.28 7.62
C LEU A 164 2.08 -12.74 7.61
N GLU A 165 2.70 -12.13 8.60
CA GLU A 165 2.77 -10.68 8.75
C GLU A 165 3.99 -10.10 8.01
N TRP A 166 3.85 -8.85 7.57
CA TRP A 166 4.91 -8.07 6.98
C TRP A 166 5.27 -6.88 7.85
N HIS A 167 6.55 -6.69 8.11
CA HIS A 167 7.07 -5.62 8.95
C HIS A 167 8.01 -4.73 8.15
N LEU A 168 7.76 -3.44 8.19
CA LEU A 168 8.74 -2.43 7.81
C LEU A 168 9.49 -2.03 9.07
N LEU A 169 10.77 -2.32 9.09
CA LEU A 169 11.66 -2.11 10.22
C LEU A 169 12.60 -0.93 9.95
N SER A 170 13.04 -0.27 10.98
CA SER A 170 14.03 0.80 10.91
C SER A 170 15.11 0.60 11.96
N SER A 171 16.36 0.81 11.59
CA SER A 171 17.49 0.81 12.50
C SER A 171 18.38 2.03 12.28
N SER A 172 18.99 2.52 13.35
CA SER A 172 19.99 3.59 13.25
C SER A 172 21.31 3.02 12.76
N PRO A 173 22.01 3.67 11.81
CA PRO A 173 23.29 3.20 11.33
C PRO A 173 24.31 3.18 12.48
N GLY A 174 25.01 2.05 12.62
CA GLY A 174 26.14 1.91 13.55
C GLY A 174 25.81 1.56 15.02
N LEU A 175 24.55 1.42 15.39
CA LEU A 175 24.15 0.90 16.70
C LEU A 175 23.46 -0.46 16.53
N SER A 176 23.84 -1.44 17.36
CA SER A 176 23.10 -2.70 17.54
C SER A 176 21.80 -2.46 18.33
N THR A 177 21.09 -1.37 18.01
CA THR A 177 19.82 -1.03 18.65
C THR A 177 18.73 -1.94 18.11
N PRO A 178 17.73 -2.28 18.94
CA PRO A 178 16.59 -3.05 18.46
C PRO A 178 15.96 -2.38 17.24
N GLU A 179 15.59 -3.18 16.24
CA GLU A 179 14.89 -2.71 15.05
C GLU A 179 13.54 -2.12 15.48
N ASP A 180 13.34 -0.82 15.23
CA ASP A 180 12.05 -0.17 15.48
C ASP A 180 11.06 -0.62 14.39
N VAL A 181 9.91 -1.11 14.79
CA VAL A 181 8.83 -1.47 13.83
C VAL A 181 8.12 -0.20 13.42
N LEU A 182 8.25 0.18 12.15
CA LEU A 182 7.58 1.35 11.56
C LEU A 182 6.16 1.03 11.10
N LEU A 183 5.94 -0.16 10.56
CA LEU A 183 4.65 -0.58 10.00
C LEU A 183 4.52 -2.10 10.07
N THR A 184 3.37 -2.57 10.49
CA THR A 184 3.00 -3.99 10.42
C THR A 184 1.76 -4.16 9.57
N ILE A 185 1.82 -5.01 8.56
CA ILE A 185 0.67 -5.42 7.77
C ILE A 185 0.30 -6.86 8.12
N VAL A 186 -0.94 -7.05 8.54
CA VAL A 186 -1.52 -8.35 8.88
C VAL A 186 -2.51 -8.75 7.79
N PRO A 187 -2.14 -9.65 6.87
CA PRO A 187 -3.07 -10.17 5.88
C PRO A 187 -4.17 -11.02 6.55
N TRP A 188 -5.44 -10.68 6.26
CA TRP A 188 -6.59 -11.31 6.87
C TRP A 188 -7.61 -11.76 5.82
N LEU A 189 -7.92 -13.04 5.80
CA LEU A 189 -8.81 -13.68 4.80
C LEU A 189 -10.10 -14.25 5.41
N SER A 190 -10.45 -13.89 6.63
CA SER A 190 -11.64 -14.44 7.26
C SER A 190 -12.87 -13.55 7.04
N ASP A 191 -14.04 -14.18 6.88
CA ASP A 191 -15.34 -13.49 6.93
C ASP A 191 -15.70 -13.09 8.37
N ALA A 192 -15.00 -13.63 9.37
CA ALA A 192 -15.15 -13.20 10.74
C ALA A 192 -14.57 -11.78 10.91
N PRO A 193 -15.16 -10.95 11.77
CA PRO A 193 -14.56 -9.67 12.11
C PRO A 193 -13.12 -9.90 12.56
N ALA A 194 -12.21 -9.06 12.08
CA ALA A 194 -10.83 -9.15 12.49
C ALA A 194 -10.73 -8.91 14.01
N PRO A 195 -9.73 -9.51 14.64
CA PRO A 195 -9.47 -9.23 16.04
C PRO A 195 -9.32 -7.73 16.25
N GLU A 196 -9.94 -7.21 17.29
CA GLU A 196 -9.75 -5.82 17.68
C GLU A 196 -8.26 -5.55 17.79
N VAL A 197 -7.78 -4.62 16.97
CA VAL A 197 -6.40 -4.20 17.06
C VAL A 197 -6.30 -3.38 18.34
N THR A 198 -5.70 -3.97 19.37
CA THR A 198 -5.44 -3.23 20.60
C THR A 198 -4.65 -1.96 20.27
N PRO A 199 -5.01 -0.80 20.81
CA PRO A 199 -4.40 0.50 20.50
C PRO A 199 -2.88 0.58 20.77
N GLN A 200 -2.30 -0.47 21.31
CA GLN A 200 -0.89 -0.53 21.73
C GLN A 200 0.13 -0.58 20.60
N SER A 201 -0.28 -0.95 19.38
CA SER A 201 0.63 -0.91 18.21
C SER A 201 0.16 0.16 17.24
N LYS A 202 0.71 1.34 17.34
CA LYS A 202 0.31 2.56 16.61
C LYS A 202 0.34 2.45 15.08
N GLU A 203 0.91 1.39 14.52
CA GLU A 203 1.17 1.25 13.07
C GLU A 203 0.91 -0.18 12.58
N ARG A 204 -0.10 -0.83 13.15
CA ARG A 204 -0.54 -2.17 12.74
C ARG A 204 -1.83 -2.08 11.94
N PHE A 205 -1.79 -2.52 10.68
CA PHE A 205 -2.92 -2.49 9.77
C PHE A 205 -3.31 -3.90 9.37
N ILE A 206 -4.60 -4.15 9.33
CA ILE A 206 -5.16 -5.39 8.82
C ILE A 206 -5.47 -5.18 7.34
N ALA A 207 -4.80 -5.95 6.48
CA ALA A 207 -5.07 -5.98 5.05
C ALA A 207 -6.12 -7.06 4.75
N TRP A 208 -7.28 -6.68 4.20
CA TRP A 208 -8.38 -7.58 3.93
C TRP A 208 -8.97 -7.38 2.52
N PRO A 209 -9.55 -8.41 1.90
CA PRO A 209 -9.94 -8.34 0.49
C PRO A 209 -11.15 -7.45 0.17
N ALA A 210 -11.91 -7.00 1.15
CA ALA A 210 -13.06 -6.09 1.00
C ALA A 210 -14.07 -6.52 -0.10
N MET A 211 -14.22 -7.83 -0.32
CA MET A 211 -15.02 -8.35 -1.43
C MET A 211 -16.51 -8.03 -1.26
N GLY A 212 -17.08 -7.33 -2.24
CA GLY A 212 -18.50 -7.02 -2.29
C GLY A 212 -18.98 -5.92 -1.34
N GLN A 213 -18.08 -5.25 -0.63
CA GLN A 213 -18.39 -4.09 0.21
C GLN A 213 -17.93 -2.80 -0.46
N GLU A 214 -18.54 -1.69 -0.12
CA GLU A 214 -18.05 -0.38 -0.51
C GLU A 214 -16.69 -0.13 0.15
N ILE A 215 -15.66 0.00 -0.66
CA ILE A 215 -14.27 0.12 -0.20
C ILE A 215 -14.08 1.35 0.68
N ASP A 216 -14.77 2.44 0.35
CA ASP A 216 -14.67 3.69 1.11
C ASP A 216 -15.25 3.56 2.53
N ALA A 217 -16.33 2.79 2.69
CA ALA A 217 -16.92 2.52 4.00
C ALA A 217 -16.10 1.54 4.84
N ALA A 218 -15.33 0.68 4.17
CA ALA A 218 -14.49 -0.33 4.81
C ALA A 218 -13.07 0.17 5.13
N TYR A 219 -12.65 1.31 4.55
CA TYR A 219 -11.35 1.87 4.81
C TYR A 219 -11.31 2.64 6.13
N CYS A 220 -10.63 2.08 7.10
CA CYS A 220 -10.27 2.77 8.34
C CYS A 220 -8.75 3.02 8.32
N PRO A 221 -8.30 4.26 8.10
CA PRO A 221 -6.88 4.58 7.97
C PRO A 221 -6.08 4.30 9.24
N GLU A 222 -6.73 4.05 10.35
CA GLU A 222 -6.08 3.74 11.63
C GLU A 222 -5.87 2.25 11.86
N GLN A 223 -6.62 1.38 11.18
CA GLN A 223 -6.62 -0.06 11.47
C GLN A 223 -6.74 -0.98 10.26
N TRP A 224 -7.43 -0.55 9.19
CA TRP A 224 -7.81 -1.41 8.09
C TRP A 224 -7.41 -0.83 6.74
N ILE A 225 -6.92 -1.70 5.87
CA ILE A 225 -6.62 -1.32 4.50
C ILE A 225 -7.17 -2.38 3.54
N PRO A 226 -8.08 -2.02 2.62
CA PRO A 226 -8.55 -2.93 1.60
C PRO A 226 -7.41 -3.36 0.68
N LEU A 227 -7.30 -4.67 0.47
CA LEU A 227 -6.29 -5.27 -0.39
C LEU A 227 -6.91 -6.38 -1.21
N SER A 228 -7.26 -6.11 -2.45
CA SER A 228 -7.84 -7.09 -3.38
C SER A 228 -7.15 -7.02 -4.74
N PRO A 229 -6.88 -8.17 -5.39
CA PRO A 229 -6.38 -8.18 -6.76
C PRO A 229 -7.34 -7.55 -7.79
N THR A 230 -8.61 -7.42 -7.43
CA THR A 230 -9.64 -6.80 -8.27
C THR A 230 -9.79 -5.30 -8.00
N ASP A 231 -9.09 -4.77 -7.00
CA ASP A 231 -9.09 -3.36 -6.66
C ASP A 231 -7.80 -2.70 -7.16
N MET A 232 -7.94 -1.91 -8.22
CA MET A 232 -6.82 -1.25 -8.90
C MET A 232 -6.13 -0.19 -8.04
N TYR A 233 -6.83 0.36 -7.04
CA TYR A 233 -6.32 1.42 -6.17
C TYR A 233 -5.59 0.89 -4.92
N CYS A 234 -5.50 -0.42 -4.73
CA CYS A 234 -4.87 -0.98 -3.54
C CYS A 234 -3.38 -0.61 -3.45
N THR A 235 -2.64 -0.61 -4.57
CA THR A 235 -1.23 -0.20 -4.60
C THR A 235 -1.04 1.27 -4.28
N GLU A 236 -1.94 2.14 -4.74
CA GLU A 236 -1.92 3.57 -4.43
C GLU A 236 -2.18 3.82 -2.94
N ARG A 237 -3.17 3.14 -2.35
CA ARG A 237 -3.44 3.24 -0.91
C ARG A 237 -2.27 2.77 -0.06
N PHE A 238 -1.62 1.67 -0.44
CA PHE A 238 -0.40 1.21 0.24
C PHE A 238 0.76 2.19 0.05
N GLY A 239 0.90 2.79 -1.13
CA GLY A 239 1.87 3.86 -1.37
C GLY A 239 1.67 5.03 -0.43
N LEU A 240 0.43 5.53 -0.31
CA LEU A 240 0.09 6.62 0.62
C LEU A 240 0.35 6.26 2.08
N LEU A 241 0.04 5.02 2.50
CA LEU A 241 0.31 4.54 3.84
C LEU A 241 1.82 4.53 4.14
N VAL A 242 2.61 3.98 3.22
CA VAL A 242 4.08 3.94 3.34
C VAL A 242 4.66 5.35 3.40
N ASP A 243 4.22 6.23 2.51
CA ASP A 243 4.67 7.63 2.49
C ASP A 243 4.35 8.34 3.81
N GLN A 244 3.16 8.12 4.37
CA GLN A 244 2.78 8.68 5.67
C GLN A 244 3.69 8.19 6.80
N VAL A 245 3.98 6.89 6.84
CA VAL A 245 4.85 6.29 7.87
C VAL A 245 6.28 6.83 7.76
N LEU A 246 6.83 6.87 6.56
CA LEU A 246 8.20 7.36 6.31
C LEU A 246 8.33 8.86 6.55
N CYS A 247 7.37 9.67 6.08
CA CYS A 247 7.34 11.11 6.38
C CYS A 247 7.22 11.38 7.88
N ARG A 248 6.41 10.61 8.60
CA ARG A 248 6.28 10.74 10.06
C ARG A 248 7.61 10.51 10.76
N MET A 249 8.36 9.48 10.35
CA MET A 249 9.69 9.22 10.89
C MET A 249 10.63 10.43 10.71
N ALA A 250 10.65 11.05 9.54
CA ALA A 250 11.44 12.24 9.27
C ALA A 250 10.94 13.47 10.08
N LEU A 251 9.61 13.64 10.22
CA LEU A 251 9.00 14.73 10.99
C LEU A 251 9.31 14.63 12.49
N ILE A 252 9.37 13.42 13.05
CA ILE A 252 9.74 13.21 14.45
C ILE A 252 11.20 13.65 14.69
N THR A 253 12.08 13.36 13.73
CA THR A 253 13.50 13.72 13.81
C THR A 253 13.74 15.22 13.59
N TYR A 254 12.84 15.91 12.86
CA TYR A 254 13.00 17.33 12.52
C TYR A 254 13.04 18.20 13.78
N ALA A 255 14.07 19.07 13.84
CA ALA A 255 14.30 20.06 14.89
C ALA A 255 14.42 19.45 16.30
N GLN A 256 14.72 18.15 16.43
CA GLN A 256 15.12 17.59 17.73
C GLN A 256 16.49 18.14 18.15
N PRO A 257 16.65 18.54 19.42
CA PRO A 257 17.93 19.06 19.91
C PRO A 257 18.94 17.91 20.06
N LEU A 258 20.09 18.10 19.47
CA LEU A 258 21.28 17.29 19.75
C LEU A 258 21.90 17.80 21.04
N GLN A 259 21.90 16.97 22.05
CA GLN A 259 22.37 17.33 23.41
C GLN A 259 23.84 16.98 23.64
N LYS A 260 24.44 17.58 24.67
CA LYS A 260 25.82 17.33 25.08
C LYS A 260 26.84 17.63 23.99
N ILE A 261 26.62 18.69 23.25
CA ILE A 261 27.54 19.16 22.21
C ILE A 261 28.71 19.92 22.86
N PRO A 262 29.97 19.58 22.52
CA PRO A 262 31.13 20.31 23.05
C PRO A 262 31.10 21.79 22.65
N GLN A 263 31.50 22.67 23.62
CA GLN A 263 31.44 24.12 23.42
C GLN A 263 32.19 24.61 22.18
N LYS A 264 33.33 23.99 21.89
CA LYS A 264 34.13 24.29 20.70
C LYS A 264 33.37 24.07 19.42
N VAL A 265 32.52 23.01 19.34
CA VAL A 265 31.68 22.70 18.18
C VAL A 265 30.51 23.67 18.14
N LEU A 266 29.92 24.06 19.26
CA LEU A 266 28.86 25.07 19.29
C LEU A 266 29.31 26.40 18.73
N GLU A 267 30.54 26.84 19.02
CA GLU A 267 31.11 28.07 18.46
C GLU A 267 31.27 28.01 16.94
N GLN A 268 31.68 26.87 16.41
CA GLN A 268 31.72 26.66 14.95
C GLN A 268 30.32 26.62 14.35
N ALA A 269 29.38 25.96 15.02
CA ALA A 269 28.01 25.81 14.55
C ALA A 269 27.24 27.14 14.46
N LYS A 270 27.60 28.14 15.29
CA LYS A 270 27.00 29.48 15.21
C LYS A 270 27.19 30.17 13.88
N GLN A 271 28.20 29.78 13.11
CA GLN A 271 28.52 30.36 11.80
C GLN A 271 27.85 29.60 10.63
N VAL A 272 27.18 28.49 10.94
CA VAL A 272 26.56 27.62 9.92
C VAL A 272 25.09 27.99 9.75
N ALA A 273 24.69 28.32 8.53
CA ALA A 273 23.29 28.55 8.19
C ALA A 273 22.46 27.26 8.41
N GLY A 274 21.24 27.39 8.89
CA GLY A 274 20.33 26.25 9.13
C GLY A 274 20.58 25.54 10.47
N VAL A 275 21.40 26.14 11.34
CA VAL A 275 21.66 25.62 12.69
C VAL A 275 21.27 26.65 13.74
N GLN A 276 20.58 26.20 14.77
CA GLN A 276 20.34 26.98 15.98
C GLN A 276 21.15 26.40 17.14
N VAL A 277 21.80 27.27 17.89
CA VAL A 277 22.68 26.91 19.00
C VAL A 277 22.14 27.44 20.32
N ASN A 278 21.92 26.55 21.27
CA ASN A 278 21.65 26.88 22.65
C ASN A 278 22.91 26.59 23.51
N SER A 279 23.72 27.64 23.71
CA SER A 279 25.00 27.49 24.46
C SER A 279 24.81 27.21 25.95
N GLU A 280 23.66 27.57 26.54
CA GLU A 280 23.38 27.35 27.97
C GLU A 280 23.09 25.87 28.26
N GLN A 281 22.41 25.21 27.32
CA GLN A 281 22.02 23.80 27.41
C GLN A 281 22.99 22.85 26.70
N ASN A 282 24.00 23.37 26.04
CA ASN A 282 24.90 22.60 25.15
C ASN A 282 24.15 21.82 24.09
N GLU A 283 23.20 22.51 23.43
CA GLU A 283 22.33 21.91 22.42
C GLU A 283 22.55 22.56 21.05
N LEU A 284 22.37 21.72 20.03
CA LEU A 284 22.41 22.12 18.62
C LEU A 284 21.16 21.59 17.94
N ILE A 285 20.43 22.44 17.22
CA ILE A 285 19.23 22.09 16.46
C ILE A 285 19.49 22.38 14.99
N VAL A 286 19.28 21.37 14.15
CA VAL A 286 19.33 21.52 12.69
C VAL A 286 17.92 21.82 12.19
N THR A 287 17.74 22.95 11.51
CA THR A 287 16.41 23.44 11.05
C THR A 287 16.25 23.47 9.55
N GLU A 288 17.37 23.51 8.81
CA GLU A 288 17.39 23.51 7.35
C GLU A 288 18.48 22.55 6.87
N ALA A 289 18.43 22.12 5.61
CA ALA A 289 19.44 21.24 5.05
C ALA A 289 20.81 21.93 5.01
N LEU A 290 21.78 21.30 5.63
CA LEU A 290 23.15 21.82 5.67
C LEU A 290 23.88 21.47 4.37
N ALA A 291 24.76 22.37 3.93
CA ALA A 291 25.68 22.09 2.84
C ALA A 291 26.64 20.95 3.21
N GLY A 292 27.05 20.13 2.25
CA GLY A 292 27.84 18.92 2.50
C GLY A 292 29.18 19.19 3.18
N ASP A 293 29.85 20.32 2.87
CA ASP A 293 31.07 20.79 3.50
C ASP A 293 30.84 21.20 4.95
N ALA A 294 29.71 21.84 5.27
CA ALA A 294 29.34 22.23 6.62
C ALA A 294 29.03 20.99 7.50
N VAL A 295 28.30 20.01 6.95
CA VAL A 295 28.05 18.73 7.63
C VAL A 295 29.37 18.04 7.94
N THR A 296 30.26 17.94 6.98
CA THR A 296 31.56 17.28 7.14
C THR A 296 32.41 17.98 8.21
N ALA A 297 32.49 19.32 8.16
CA ALA A 297 33.25 20.10 9.14
C ALA A 297 32.72 19.94 10.57
N LEU A 298 31.40 20.00 10.76
CA LEU A 298 30.81 19.81 12.10
C LEU A 298 30.97 18.36 12.59
N LYS A 299 30.81 17.39 11.68
CA LYS A 299 31.02 15.97 11.99
C LYS A 299 32.44 15.69 12.43
N ASP A 300 33.44 16.21 11.70
CA ASP A 300 34.86 16.02 12.02
C ASP A 300 35.20 16.69 13.36
N ALA A 301 34.65 17.87 13.64
CA ALA A 301 34.82 18.54 14.92
C ALA A 301 34.19 17.76 16.10
N LEU A 302 33.03 17.12 15.90
CA LEU A 302 32.38 16.24 16.87
C LEU A 302 33.24 14.98 17.14
N VAL A 303 33.72 14.34 16.06
CA VAL A 303 34.59 13.16 16.14
C VAL A 303 35.90 13.51 16.87
N ALA A 304 36.54 14.62 16.52
CA ALA A 304 37.74 15.11 17.21
C ALA A 304 37.52 15.42 18.70
N SER A 305 36.28 15.66 19.08
CA SER A 305 35.86 15.87 20.48
C SER A 305 35.34 14.62 21.17
N ASN A 306 35.60 13.42 20.61
CA ASN A 306 35.12 12.12 21.08
C ASN A 306 33.57 12.02 21.18
N SER A 307 32.85 12.80 20.39
CA SER A 307 31.36 12.83 20.36
C SER A 307 30.82 12.13 19.11
N THR A 308 31.22 10.87 18.89
CA THR A 308 30.86 10.09 17.68
C THR A 308 29.37 9.83 17.57
N ALA A 309 28.66 9.63 18.68
CA ALA A 309 27.21 9.45 18.68
C ALA A 309 26.50 10.72 18.19
N GLN A 310 26.94 11.91 18.61
CA GLN A 310 26.41 13.18 18.17
C GLN A 310 26.75 13.46 16.69
N ALA A 311 27.91 13.03 16.22
CA ALA A 311 28.28 13.13 14.82
C ALA A 311 27.35 12.29 13.91
N SER A 312 27.05 11.07 14.33
CA SER A 312 26.08 10.22 13.61
C SER A 312 24.66 10.78 13.67
N ALA A 313 24.25 11.30 14.83
CA ALA A 313 22.94 11.94 14.99
C ALA A 313 22.79 13.21 14.12
N LEU A 314 23.83 14.06 14.04
CA LEU A 314 23.86 15.24 13.17
C LEU A 314 23.62 14.84 11.69
N GLU A 315 24.33 13.82 11.26
CA GLU A 315 24.16 13.29 9.89
C GLU A 315 22.73 12.77 9.66
N GLY A 316 22.19 12.02 10.63
CA GLY A 316 20.80 11.51 10.60
C GLY A 316 19.77 12.65 10.55
N HIS A 317 19.95 13.72 11.32
CA HIS A 317 19.06 14.89 11.29
C HIS A 317 19.12 15.62 9.95
N ASN A 318 20.31 15.79 9.38
CA ASN A 318 20.44 16.40 8.07
C ASN A 318 19.79 15.53 6.96
N GLN A 319 19.95 14.21 7.03
CA GLN A 319 19.29 13.30 6.09
C GLN A 319 17.76 13.30 6.24
N ALA A 320 17.25 13.44 7.47
CA ALA A 320 15.80 13.59 7.70
C ALA A 320 15.25 14.88 7.05
N ILE A 321 15.98 15.97 7.16
CA ILE A 321 15.60 17.26 6.52
C ILE A 321 15.64 17.12 4.98
N LEU A 322 16.69 16.52 4.43
CA LEU A 322 16.80 16.26 2.99
C LEU A 322 15.68 15.34 2.48
N ALA A 323 15.22 14.39 3.30
CA ALA A 323 14.08 13.55 2.99
C ALA A 323 12.76 14.36 2.98
N LEU A 324 12.58 15.29 3.92
CA LEU A 324 11.43 16.19 3.96
C LEU A 324 11.45 17.24 2.82
N GLU A 325 12.62 17.60 2.28
CA GLU A 325 12.73 18.47 1.11
C GLU A 325 12.27 17.79 -0.20
N LYS A 326 11.98 16.50 -0.18
CA LYS A 326 11.35 15.83 -1.32
C LYS A 326 9.84 16.05 -1.29
N CYS A 327 9.31 16.63 -2.36
CA CYS A 327 7.88 16.84 -2.49
C CYS A 327 7.13 15.48 -2.42
N PRO A 328 6.14 15.32 -1.53
CA PRO A 328 5.43 14.05 -1.37
C PRO A 328 4.55 13.70 -2.58
N VAL A 329 4.36 14.63 -3.51
CA VAL A 329 3.51 14.43 -4.70
C VAL A 329 4.32 14.09 -5.94
N CYS A 330 5.39 14.85 -6.23
CA CYS A 330 6.17 14.68 -7.45
C CYS A 330 7.62 14.24 -7.21
N SER A 331 8.01 14.05 -5.94
CA SER A 331 9.39 13.74 -5.50
C SER A 331 10.44 14.81 -5.93
N GLY A 332 10.00 15.94 -6.47
CA GLY A 332 10.84 17.07 -6.81
C GLY A 332 11.33 17.81 -5.56
N ARG A 333 12.23 18.77 -5.75
CA ARG A 333 12.80 19.53 -4.64
C ARG A 333 11.80 20.54 -4.10
N ALA A 334 11.63 20.58 -2.77
CA ALA A 334 10.80 21.53 -2.03
C ALA A 334 11.57 22.01 -0.78
N PRO A 335 12.47 23.02 -0.92
CA PRO A 335 13.32 23.47 0.17
C PRO A 335 12.50 23.86 1.39
N LEU A 336 12.93 23.43 2.56
CA LEU A 336 12.36 23.83 3.83
C LEU A 336 12.83 25.23 4.20
N VAL A 337 11.90 26.03 4.69
CA VAL A 337 12.18 27.35 5.29
C VAL A 337 11.68 27.29 6.72
N PHE A 338 12.62 27.38 7.67
CA PHE A 338 12.32 27.36 9.09
C PHE A 338 11.37 28.50 9.49
N GLN A 339 10.43 28.20 10.35
CA GLN A 339 9.52 29.16 10.97
C GLN A 339 9.48 28.95 12.49
N SER A 340 9.50 30.03 13.27
CA SER A 340 9.30 29.96 14.72
C SER A 340 7.80 29.79 15.04
N PRO A 341 7.40 28.96 16.01
CA PRO A 341 8.19 28.13 16.92
C PRO A 341 8.35 26.69 16.38
N LEU A 342 9.52 26.29 15.93
CA LEU A 342 9.88 24.93 15.51
C LEU A 342 9.04 24.32 14.37
N GLY A 343 8.44 25.16 13.52
CA GLY A 343 7.76 24.74 12.30
C GLY A 343 8.59 25.02 11.05
N PHE A 344 8.12 24.57 9.93
CA PHE A 344 8.66 24.95 8.61
C PHE A 344 7.55 25.16 7.60
N LYS A 345 7.87 25.85 6.52
CA LYS A 345 7.08 25.83 5.27
C LYS A 345 7.97 25.38 4.13
N ALA A 346 7.36 24.73 3.15
CA ALA A 346 8.03 24.35 1.91
C ALA A 346 7.13 24.56 0.72
N ASN A 347 7.74 24.89 -0.43
CA ASN A 347 7.06 24.99 -1.70
C ASN A 347 7.81 24.14 -2.72
N CYS A 348 7.10 23.26 -3.42
CA CYS A 348 7.68 22.51 -4.51
C CYS A 348 8.17 23.46 -5.60
N LEU A 349 9.40 23.27 -6.06
CA LEU A 349 10.00 24.07 -7.12
C LEU A 349 9.44 23.74 -8.51
N ASP A 350 8.80 22.57 -8.66
CA ASP A 350 8.12 22.20 -9.89
C ASP A 350 6.81 22.99 -10.01
N LYS A 351 6.78 23.89 -11.00
CA LYS A 351 5.61 24.74 -11.27
C LYS A 351 4.34 23.96 -11.63
N LYS A 352 4.49 22.75 -12.17
CA LYS A 352 3.35 21.87 -12.50
C LYS A 352 2.76 21.21 -11.27
N CYS A 353 3.57 20.92 -10.28
CA CYS A 353 3.14 20.30 -9.04
C CYS A 353 2.53 21.32 -8.08
N ALA A 354 3.16 22.47 -7.88
CA ALA A 354 2.72 23.57 -7.01
C ALA A 354 2.29 23.14 -5.59
N THR A 355 2.84 22.05 -5.07
CA THR A 355 2.53 21.56 -3.71
C THR A 355 3.16 22.48 -2.67
N ARG A 356 2.39 22.86 -1.67
CA ARG A 356 2.82 23.60 -0.49
C ARG A 356 2.55 22.77 0.76
N TYR A 357 3.45 22.85 1.72
CA TYR A 357 3.23 22.19 2.99
C TYR A 357 3.83 22.94 4.16
N LEU A 358 3.21 22.76 5.30
CA LEU A 358 3.55 23.43 6.55
C LEU A 358 3.54 22.42 7.68
N ARG A 359 4.60 22.36 8.46
CA ARG A 359 4.62 21.69 9.75
C ARG A 359 4.07 22.62 10.82
N LEU A 360 3.08 22.13 11.54
CA LEU A 360 2.56 22.74 12.76
C LEU A 360 2.94 21.85 13.95
N GLU A 361 3.35 22.43 15.06
CA GLU A 361 3.98 21.74 16.18
C GLU A 361 3.17 20.60 16.78
N GLN A 362 1.85 20.75 16.86
CA GLN A 362 0.96 19.75 17.50
C GLN A 362 0.17 18.88 16.49
N THR A 363 0.07 19.29 15.25
CA THR A 363 -0.81 18.64 14.25
C THR A 363 -0.06 17.84 13.20
N GLY A 364 1.27 17.94 13.15
CA GLY A 364 2.08 17.31 12.11
C GLY A 364 2.23 18.18 10.87
N CYS A 365 2.25 17.58 9.69
CA CYS A 365 2.49 18.27 8.43
C CYS A 365 1.21 18.34 7.60
N VAL A 366 0.82 19.54 7.21
CA VAL A 366 -0.32 19.80 6.33
C VAL A 366 0.20 20.09 4.93
N PHE A 367 -0.33 19.36 3.95
CA PHE A 367 0.00 19.50 2.54
C PHE A 367 -1.17 20.07 1.77
N GLU A 368 -0.89 21.03 0.91
CA GLU A 368 -1.84 21.60 -0.04
C GLU A 368 -1.25 21.54 -1.45
N GLN A 369 -2.03 21.07 -2.39
CA GLN A 369 -1.71 21.06 -3.82
C GLN A 369 -2.82 21.75 -4.59
N SER A 370 -2.45 22.74 -5.39
CA SER A 370 -3.35 23.29 -6.42
C SER A 370 -3.34 22.35 -7.61
N LEU A 371 -4.51 21.82 -7.97
CA LEU A 371 -4.66 20.98 -9.14
C LEU A 371 -4.75 21.86 -10.38
N PRO A 372 -3.86 21.69 -11.37
CA PRO A 372 -3.92 22.46 -12.61
C PRO A 372 -5.19 22.11 -13.40
N GLU A 373 -5.69 23.06 -14.14
CA GLU A 373 -6.71 22.83 -15.17
C GLU A 373 -6.12 21.86 -16.21
N SER A 374 -6.66 20.65 -16.29
CA SER A 374 -6.28 19.72 -17.33
C SER A 374 -7.24 19.85 -18.51
N THR A 375 -6.71 19.89 -19.72
CA THR A 375 -7.43 20.07 -20.97
C THR A 375 -8.35 18.94 -21.39
N GLY A 376 -8.68 18.00 -20.50
CA GLY A 376 -9.57 16.88 -20.79
C GLY A 376 -10.51 16.51 -19.66
N PHE A 377 -10.11 16.75 -18.44
CA PHE A 377 -10.92 16.60 -17.23
C PHE A 377 -10.69 17.81 -16.36
N THR A 378 -11.70 18.63 -16.23
CA THR A 378 -11.69 19.80 -15.35
C THR A 378 -11.73 19.36 -13.90
N VAL A 379 -10.63 18.86 -13.37
CA VAL A 379 -10.43 18.78 -11.94
C VAL A 379 -9.73 20.06 -11.51
N VAL A 380 -10.52 21.11 -11.38
CA VAL A 380 -10.10 22.35 -10.72
C VAL A 380 -10.35 22.16 -9.24
N GLY A 381 -9.32 22.24 -8.41
CA GLY A 381 -9.51 22.10 -6.99
C GLY A 381 -8.23 22.24 -6.18
N ARG A 382 -8.38 22.10 -4.88
CA ARG A 382 -7.28 21.93 -3.92
C ARG A 382 -7.31 20.51 -3.39
N ARG A 383 -6.17 19.85 -3.43
CA ARG A 383 -5.95 18.63 -2.68
C ARG A 383 -5.25 19.01 -1.39
N ALA A 384 -5.83 18.67 -0.25
CA ALA A 384 -5.21 18.85 1.05
C ALA A 384 -5.21 17.52 1.81
N PHE A 385 -4.09 17.20 2.44
CA PHE A 385 -3.98 16.06 3.32
C PHE A 385 -3.02 16.37 4.47
N THR A 386 -3.19 15.68 5.58
CA THR A 386 -2.39 15.89 6.78
C THR A 386 -1.68 14.60 7.18
N ILE A 387 -0.37 14.67 7.35
CA ILE A 387 0.42 13.65 8.01
C ILE A 387 0.53 14.05 9.48
N ARG A 388 -0.21 13.39 10.35
CA ARG A 388 -0.19 13.68 11.78
C ARG A 388 1.10 13.18 12.42
N GLN A 389 1.73 14.04 13.16
CA GLN A 389 2.76 13.66 14.12
C GLN A 389 2.04 13.03 15.30
N MET A 390 2.33 11.80 15.65
CA MET A 390 1.78 11.24 16.89
C MET A 390 2.46 11.97 18.04
N ALA A 391 1.66 12.59 18.91
CA ALA A 391 2.13 13.15 20.15
C ALA A 391 2.97 12.09 20.88
N GLY A 392 4.16 12.48 21.31
CA GLY A 392 5.19 11.59 21.81
C GLY A 392 4.69 10.54 22.80
N ALA A 393 5.23 9.35 22.63
CA ALA A 393 5.17 8.34 23.66
C ALA A 393 6.14 8.72 24.77
#